data_78be96c4cd175a1381fb8f14bfabf775
#
_entry.id   78be96c4cd175a1381fb8f14bfabf775
#
_cell.length_a   1.000
_cell.length_b   1.000
_cell.length_c   1.000
_cell.angle_alpha   90.00
_cell.angle_beta   90.00
_cell.angle_gamma   90.00
#
_symmetry.space_group_name_H-M   'P 1'
#
loop_
_entity.id
_entity.type
_entity.pdbx_description
1 polymer ?
#
loop_
_entity_poly.entity_id
_entity_poly.type
_entity_poly.pdbx_seq_one_letter_code
_entity_poly.pdbx_strand_id
1 'polypeptide(L)'
;MKLIDLTIPLGIATPPWPTYEPLQLKYFKRLAPNGANGQVLTHSNHLGTHLDGEIHFYTPGKDIAALDLNDFLVGPGAVVDLSDATGDYQIYTSEMVEERVEVREGDILIIHTGYHHFGWDQPTADEVRYMVQHPGPDREFAEWAKAKKIHWIGVDCGSADHPMNTIIRDWMPRQAAEADEVFRHKYGQPLAERFTPDKYQLMHIEMFPHGIIHAECLGGDIDLLANRRATIGFFPWRFVDGESCIGRCVAFVDDDEYETLMARKAELPQTRFGDCYDPEHVERINRLTKRL
;
A
#
# COMPACT_ATOMS: atom_id res chain seq x y z
N MET A 1 19.04 -13.19 9.98
CA MET A 1 17.70 -12.69 9.59
C MET A 1 17.79 -11.20 9.33
N LYS A 2 17.38 -10.74 8.17
CA LYS A 2 17.40 -9.35 7.69
C LYS A 2 16.01 -8.91 7.29
N LEU A 3 15.83 -7.62 7.06
CA LEU A 3 14.53 -7.04 6.68
C LEU A 3 14.63 -6.39 5.31
N ILE A 4 13.63 -6.63 4.47
CA ILE A 4 13.35 -5.86 3.26
C ILE A 4 12.20 -4.93 3.59
N ASP A 5 12.37 -3.64 3.37
CA ASP A 5 11.37 -2.62 3.70
C ASP A 5 10.39 -2.42 2.53
N LEU A 6 9.12 -2.64 2.79
CA LEU A 6 8.03 -2.51 1.81
C LEU A 6 7.21 -1.23 2.02
N THR A 7 7.80 -0.24 2.69
CA THR A 7 7.13 0.99 3.11
C THR A 7 7.56 2.16 2.24
N ILE A 8 6.63 2.95 1.72
CA ILE A 8 6.98 4.22 1.09
C ILE A 8 7.37 5.27 2.15
N PRO A 9 8.28 6.22 1.83
CA PRO A 9 8.59 7.33 2.74
C PRO A 9 7.33 8.16 3.01
N LEU A 10 7.18 8.64 4.23
CA LEU A 10 6.12 9.56 4.62
C LEU A 10 6.62 10.99 4.65
N GLY A 11 6.00 11.89 3.92
CA GLY A 11 6.35 13.31 3.86
C GLY A 11 5.14 14.19 3.54
N ILE A 12 5.33 15.52 3.52
CA ILE A 12 4.25 16.48 3.27
C ILE A 12 3.59 16.27 1.89
N ALA A 13 4.33 15.76 0.92
CA ALA A 13 3.82 15.50 -0.41
C ALA A 13 3.24 14.09 -0.60
N THR A 14 3.22 13.25 0.46
CA THR A 14 2.55 11.96 0.40
C THR A 14 1.05 12.17 0.20
N PRO A 15 0.45 11.67 -0.89
CA PRO A 15 -0.98 11.83 -1.11
C PRO A 15 -1.77 10.98 -0.11
N PRO A 16 -2.80 11.54 0.53
CA PRO A 16 -3.80 10.73 1.24
C PRO A 16 -4.72 10.06 0.21
N TRP A 17 -5.59 9.15 0.67
CA TRP A 17 -6.71 8.73 -0.16
C TRP A 17 -7.51 9.95 -0.64
N PRO A 18 -7.97 10.01 -1.91
CA PRO A 18 -8.61 11.20 -2.46
C PRO A 18 -9.69 11.79 -1.53
N THR A 19 -9.62 13.10 -1.29
CA THR A 19 -10.48 13.88 -0.38
C THR A 19 -10.20 13.75 1.12
N TYR A 20 -9.27 12.90 1.56
CA TYR A 20 -8.87 12.84 2.97
C TYR A 20 -7.87 13.95 3.32
N GLU A 21 -7.69 14.20 4.62
CA GLU A 21 -6.80 15.25 5.11
C GLU A 21 -5.33 14.91 4.84
N PRO A 22 -4.59 15.79 4.17
CA PRO A 22 -3.17 15.60 3.92
C PRO A 22 -2.35 15.77 5.20
N LEU A 23 -1.10 15.31 5.16
CA LEU A 23 -0.16 15.51 6.24
C LEU A 23 0.12 17.00 6.48
N GLN A 24 -0.14 17.45 7.69
CA GLN A 24 0.28 18.74 8.20
C GLN A 24 1.38 18.55 9.22
N LEU A 25 2.49 19.24 9.05
CA LEU A 25 3.65 19.17 9.92
C LEU A 25 3.97 20.56 10.48
N LYS A 26 3.93 20.69 11.79
CA LYS A 26 4.25 21.93 12.49
C LYS A 26 5.38 21.70 13.51
N TYR A 27 6.45 22.45 13.40
CA TYR A 27 7.45 22.52 14.48
C TYR A 27 6.96 23.45 15.58
N PHE A 28 6.81 22.95 16.78
CA PHE A 28 6.54 23.76 17.98
C PHE A 28 7.82 24.05 18.78
N LYS A 29 8.92 23.32 18.52
CA LYS A 29 10.26 23.59 19.02
C LYS A 29 11.26 23.53 17.87
N ARG A 30 12.29 24.32 17.96
CA ARG A 30 13.45 24.32 17.06
C ARG A 30 14.72 24.18 17.87
N LEU A 31 15.73 23.50 17.30
CA LEU A 31 16.99 23.20 17.98
C LEU A 31 17.67 24.47 18.51
N ALA A 32 17.82 25.49 17.67
CA ALA A 32 18.52 26.73 18.00
C ALA A 32 17.99 27.43 19.27
N PRO A 33 16.70 27.83 19.37
CA PRO A 33 16.20 28.51 20.55
C PRO A 33 15.86 27.60 21.73
N ASN A 34 15.64 26.30 21.50
CA ASN A 34 15.03 25.42 22.50
C ASN A 34 15.89 24.20 22.87
N GLY A 35 17.05 24.01 22.22
CA GLY A 35 17.93 22.85 22.44
C GLY A 35 17.38 21.50 21.98
N ALA A 36 16.20 21.49 21.33
CA ALA A 36 15.57 20.30 20.75
C ALA A 36 14.60 20.67 19.63
N ASN A 37 14.41 19.74 18.67
CA ASN A 37 13.32 19.84 17.72
C ASN A 37 12.10 19.10 18.27
N GLY A 38 10.91 19.67 18.07
CA GLY A 38 9.64 19.03 18.39
C GLY A 38 8.62 19.34 17.32
N GLN A 39 7.87 18.33 16.92
CA GLN A 39 6.87 18.41 15.84
C GLN A 39 5.50 17.96 16.31
N VAL A 40 4.47 18.55 15.73
CA VAL A 40 3.10 18.04 15.74
C VAL A 40 2.76 17.60 14.34
N LEU A 41 2.17 16.41 14.23
CA LEU A 41 1.62 15.85 12.99
C LEU A 41 0.10 15.82 13.09
N THR A 42 -0.57 16.24 12.03
CA THR A 42 -2.00 16.04 11.83
C THR A 42 -2.19 15.41 10.46
N HIS A 43 -2.90 14.30 10.39
CA HIS A 43 -3.12 13.56 9.14
C HIS A 43 -4.34 12.65 9.28
N SER A 44 -4.91 12.21 8.16
CA SER A 44 -5.80 11.05 8.15
C SER A 44 -4.97 9.76 8.35
N ASN A 45 -5.58 8.68 8.81
CA ASN A 45 -4.88 7.41 8.98
C ASN A 45 -4.58 6.72 7.63
N HIS A 46 -5.30 7.09 6.57
CA HIS A 46 -5.15 6.59 5.20
C HIS A 46 -4.17 7.46 4.41
N LEU A 47 -2.93 7.46 4.84
CA LEU A 47 -1.85 8.29 4.30
C LEU A 47 -0.57 7.47 4.14
N GLY A 48 -0.09 7.35 2.89
CA GLY A 48 1.09 6.53 2.61
C GLY A 48 0.85 5.07 3.02
N THR A 49 1.89 4.35 3.37
CA THR A 49 1.75 2.96 3.80
C THR A 49 0.99 2.87 5.12
N HIS A 50 -0.18 2.26 5.09
CA HIS A 50 -1.08 2.11 6.23
C HIS A 50 -1.78 0.75 6.21
N LEU A 51 -2.39 0.39 7.33
CA LEU A 51 -3.19 -0.82 7.50
C LEU A 51 -4.59 -0.41 7.93
N ASP A 52 -5.59 -0.84 7.19
CA ASP A 52 -7.00 -0.69 7.57
C ASP A 52 -7.40 -1.75 8.58
N GLY A 53 -8.12 -1.35 9.62
CA GLY A 53 -8.71 -2.27 10.58
C GLY A 53 -10.14 -2.65 10.17
N GLU A 54 -10.65 -3.74 10.76
CA GLU A 54 -12.01 -4.22 10.45
C GLU A 54 -13.07 -3.14 10.67
N ILE A 55 -12.93 -2.32 11.74
CA ILE A 55 -13.91 -1.28 12.08
C ILE A 55 -13.97 -0.12 11.08
N HIS A 56 -13.05 -0.06 10.12
CA HIS A 56 -13.13 0.93 9.04
C HIS A 56 -14.42 0.78 8.21
N PHE A 57 -14.79 -0.45 7.84
CA PHE A 57 -16.03 -0.75 7.11
C PHE A 57 -16.99 -1.72 7.83
N TYR A 58 -16.55 -2.30 8.93
CA TYR A 58 -17.33 -3.29 9.68
C TYR A 58 -17.33 -2.95 11.18
N THR A 59 -18.29 -2.14 11.62
CA THR A 59 -18.37 -1.63 13.00
C THR A 59 -18.28 -2.71 14.10
N PRO A 60 -18.80 -3.94 13.95
CA PRO A 60 -18.62 -5.01 14.95
C PRO A 60 -17.20 -5.61 14.98
N GLY A 61 -16.31 -5.20 14.06
CA GLY A 61 -14.96 -5.72 13.90
C GLY A 61 -13.98 -5.28 14.98
N LYS A 62 -12.74 -5.72 14.83
CA LYS A 62 -11.62 -5.35 15.71
C LYS A 62 -11.03 -4.00 15.29
N ASP A 63 -10.62 -3.21 16.28
CA ASP A 63 -9.74 -2.07 16.07
C ASP A 63 -8.27 -2.52 15.87
N ILE A 64 -7.40 -1.59 15.51
CA ILE A 64 -5.98 -1.88 15.28
C ILE A 64 -5.30 -2.44 16.55
N ALA A 65 -5.69 -1.99 17.75
CA ALA A 65 -5.08 -2.44 19.01
C ALA A 65 -5.40 -3.91 19.34
N ALA A 66 -6.49 -4.43 18.81
CA ALA A 66 -6.96 -5.81 19.03
C ALA A 66 -6.37 -6.83 18.03
N LEU A 67 -5.64 -6.37 17.01
CA LEU A 67 -4.97 -7.26 16.05
C LEU A 67 -3.74 -7.90 16.69
N ASP A 68 -3.65 -9.23 16.62
CA ASP A 68 -2.51 -9.95 17.19
C ASP A 68 -1.26 -9.84 16.32
N LEU A 69 -0.11 -9.61 16.96
CA LEU A 69 1.16 -9.47 16.23
C LEU A 69 1.63 -10.79 15.62
N ASN A 70 1.52 -11.89 16.35
CA ASN A 70 2.10 -13.18 15.94
C ASN A 70 1.16 -14.01 15.08
N ASP A 71 -0.14 -13.94 15.41
CA ASP A 71 -1.14 -14.81 14.78
C ASP A 71 -1.86 -14.13 13.61
N PHE A 72 -1.61 -12.82 13.38
CA PHE A 72 -2.30 -12.07 12.34
C PHE A 72 -1.41 -11.07 11.58
N LEU A 73 -0.71 -10.15 12.29
CA LEU A 73 0.06 -9.08 11.65
C LEU A 73 1.38 -9.56 11.04
N VAL A 74 1.94 -10.65 11.56
CA VAL A 74 3.17 -11.27 11.06
C VAL A 74 2.90 -12.72 10.74
N GLY A 75 3.29 -13.17 9.55
CA GLY A 75 3.07 -14.55 9.14
C GLY A 75 3.72 -14.90 7.81
N PRO A 76 3.57 -16.16 7.38
CA PRO A 76 3.97 -16.55 6.04
C PRO A 76 3.14 -15.81 5.00
N GLY A 77 3.75 -15.48 3.87
CA GLY A 77 3.07 -14.76 2.81
C GLY A 77 3.70 -14.92 1.45
N ALA A 78 3.02 -14.36 0.47
CA ALA A 78 3.43 -14.35 -0.94
C ALA A 78 3.39 -12.91 -1.47
N VAL A 79 4.44 -12.51 -2.18
CA VAL A 79 4.49 -11.27 -2.97
C VAL A 79 4.35 -11.66 -4.43
N VAL A 80 3.24 -11.26 -5.04
CA VAL A 80 2.85 -11.62 -6.39
C VAL A 80 3.05 -10.44 -7.31
N ASP A 81 3.95 -10.56 -8.26
CA ASP A 81 4.23 -9.52 -9.25
C ASP A 81 3.30 -9.68 -10.46
N LEU A 82 2.43 -8.70 -10.65
CA LEU A 82 1.51 -8.58 -11.77
C LEU A 82 1.81 -7.35 -12.65
N SER A 83 2.96 -6.70 -12.45
CA SER A 83 3.33 -5.46 -13.14
C SER A 83 3.44 -5.59 -14.66
N ASP A 84 3.77 -6.78 -15.15
CA ASP A 84 3.82 -7.10 -16.57
C ASP A 84 2.49 -7.59 -17.17
N ALA A 85 1.51 -7.90 -16.32
CA ALA A 85 0.24 -8.51 -16.70
C ALA A 85 -0.96 -7.56 -16.58
N THR A 86 -0.79 -6.44 -15.85
CA THR A 86 -1.85 -5.46 -15.61
C THR A 86 -1.41 -4.04 -15.98
N GLY A 87 -2.39 -3.19 -16.26
CA GLY A 87 -2.17 -1.78 -16.58
C GLY A 87 -3.37 -0.93 -16.13
N ASP A 88 -3.39 0.32 -16.56
CA ASP A 88 -4.39 1.29 -16.16
C ASP A 88 -5.82 0.75 -16.28
N TYR A 89 -6.58 0.82 -15.18
CA TYR A 89 -7.96 0.38 -15.02
C TYR A 89 -8.23 -1.12 -15.26
N GLN A 90 -7.20 -1.97 -15.30
CA GLN A 90 -7.40 -3.37 -15.60
C GLN A 90 -7.74 -4.18 -14.34
N ILE A 91 -8.35 -5.34 -14.57
CA ILE A 91 -8.67 -6.30 -13.52
C ILE A 91 -7.54 -7.33 -13.41
N TYR A 92 -7.13 -7.65 -12.19
CA TYR A 92 -6.37 -8.85 -11.91
C TYR A 92 -7.27 -9.93 -11.28
N THR A 93 -6.92 -11.18 -11.52
CA THR A 93 -7.71 -12.37 -11.12
C THR A 93 -6.90 -13.29 -10.23
N SER A 94 -7.58 -14.21 -9.56
CA SER A 94 -6.93 -15.28 -8.78
C SER A 94 -6.05 -16.18 -9.65
N GLU A 95 -6.46 -16.46 -10.89
CA GLU A 95 -5.68 -17.25 -11.85
C GLU A 95 -4.31 -16.60 -12.11
N MET A 96 -4.30 -15.28 -12.38
CA MET A 96 -3.06 -14.53 -12.57
C MET A 96 -2.13 -14.60 -11.36
N VAL A 97 -2.70 -14.61 -10.16
CA VAL A 97 -1.95 -14.75 -8.90
C VAL A 97 -1.35 -16.14 -8.77
N GLU A 98 -2.18 -17.19 -8.94
CA GLU A 98 -1.74 -18.58 -8.77
C GLU A 98 -0.74 -19.05 -9.82
N GLU A 99 -0.74 -18.44 -11.01
CA GLU A 99 0.29 -18.67 -12.06
C GLU A 99 1.68 -18.16 -11.68
N ARG A 100 1.79 -17.21 -10.73
CA ARG A 100 3.06 -16.56 -10.35
C ARG A 100 3.72 -17.18 -9.14
N VAL A 101 2.94 -17.43 -8.09
CA VAL A 101 3.46 -17.95 -6.83
C VAL A 101 2.39 -18.75 -6.10
N GLU A 102 2.80 -19.82 -5.41
CA GLU A 102 1.89 -20.59 -4.57
C GLU A 102 1.35 -19.73 -3.42
N VAL A 103 0.04 -19.54 -3.37
CA VAL A 103 -0.67 -18.90 -2.25
C VAL A 103 -1.35 -19.98 -1.41
N ARG A 104 -1.02 -20.03 -0.12
CA ARG A 104 -1.52 -21.03 0.83
C ARG A 104 -2.64 -20.46 1.70
N GLU A 105 -3.45 -21.35 2.26
CA GLU A 105 -4.47 -20.96 3.24
C GLU A 105 -3.81 -20.25 4.43
N GLY A 106 -4.34 -19.08 4.79
CA GLY A 106 -3.85 -18.26 5.90
C GLY A 106 -2.61 -17.43 5.58
N ASP A 107 -2.18 -17.34 4.33
CA ASP A 107 -1.07 -16.47 3.95
C ASP A 107 -1.43 -14.98 4.09
N ILE A 108 -0.40 -14.18 4.23
CA ILE A 108 -0.42 -12.75 3.91
C ILE A 108 -0.16 -12.63 2.40
N LEU A 109 -1.00 -11.87 1.69
CA LEU A 109 -0.91 -11.74 0.25
C LEU A 109 -0.56 -10.31 -0.15
N ILE A 110 0.59 -10.10 -0.79
CA ILE A 110 0.94 -8.80 -1.37
C ILE A 110 0.79 -8.88 -2.89
N ILE A 111 -0.05 -8.02 -3.44
CA ILE A 111 -0.21 -7.81 -4.87
C ILE A 111 0.66 -6.64 -5.30
N HIS A 112 1.71 -6.93 -6.04
CA HIS A 112 2.62 -5.97 -6.62
C HIS A 112 2.18 -5.68 -8.06
N THR A 113 1.64 -4.50 -8.30
CA THR A 113 1.14 -4.08 -9.62
C THR A 113 2.13 -3.20 -10.38
N GLY A 114 3.23 -2.79 -9.73
CA GLY A 114 4.19 -1.82 -10.25
C GLY A 114 3.74 -0.37 -10.12
N TYR A 115 2.55 -0.10 -9.55
CA TYR A 115 2.01 1.26 -9.43
C TYR A 115 2.71 2.10 -8.37
N HIS A 116 3.45 1.47 -7.42
CA HIS A 116 4.33 2.21 -6.50
C HIS A 116 5.38 3.06 -7.25
N HIS A 117 5.75 2.69 -8.49
CA HIS A 117 6.62 3.50 -9.34
C HIS A 117 6.00 4.85 -9.75
N PHE A 118 4.68 5.05 -9.59
CA PHE A 118 4.01 6.34 -9.73
C PHE A 118 3.81 7.06 -8.39
N GLY A 119 4.28 6.46 -7.29
CA GLY A 119 4.25 7.06 -5.96
C GLY A 119 5.01 8.38 -5.89
N TRP A 120 4.66 9.22 -4.90
CA TRP A 120 5.19 10.57 -4.75
C TRP A 120 6.72 10.64 -4.58
N ASP A 121 7.33 9.58 -4.09
CA ASP A 121 8.77 9.43 -3.85
C ASP A 121 9.55 9.00 -5.10
N GLN A 122 8.87 8.69 -6.19
CA GLN A 122 9.49 8.17 -7.41
C GLN A 122 9.79 9.26 -8.43
N PRO A 123 10.82 9.09 -9.28
CA PRO A 123 11.09 10.02 -10.39
C PRO A 123 9.93 10.14 -11.38
N THR A 124 9.12 9.11 -11.50
CA THR A 124 7.96 8.98 -12.38
C THR A 124 6.63 9.28 -11.69
N ALA A 125 6.68 10.01 -10.55
CA ALA A 125 5.51 10.31 -9.73
C ALA A 125 4.34 10.88 -10.56
N ASP A 126 3.19 10.22 -10.45
CA ASP A 126 1.92 10.60 -11.06
C ASP A 126 0.80 10.20 -10.09
N GLU A 127 0.32 11.18 -9.31
CA GLU A 127 -0.69 10.94 -8.27
C GLU A 127 -2.00 10.39 -8.83
N VAL A 128 -2.42 10.87 -10.00
CA VAL A 128 -3.67 10.40 -10.64
C VAL A 128 -3.54 8.94 -11.05
N ARG A 129 -2.41 8.59 -11.64
CA ARG A 129 -2.16 7.21 -12.04
C ARG A 129 -2.06 6.30 -10.81
N TYR A 130 -1.33 6.73 -9.80
CA TYR A 130 -1.14 5.99 -8.56
C TYR A 130 -2.42 5.73 -7.78
N MET A 131 -3.30 6.75 -7.66
CA MET A 131 -4.51 6.69 -6.81
C MET A 131 -5.79 6.33 -7.58
N VAL A 132 -5.84 6.56 -8.90
CA VAL A 132 -7.11 6.55 -9.65
C VAL A 132 -7.09 5.61 -10.86
N GLN A 133 -5.90 5.30 -11.41
CA GLN A 133 -5.81 4.49 -12.63
C GLN A 133 -5.23 3.10 -12.40
N HIS A 134 -4.81 2.79 -11.17
CA HIS A 134 -4.23 1.48 -10.86
C HIS A 134 -5.21 0.33 -11.17
N PRO A 135 -4.69 -0.87 -11.47
CA PRO A 135 -5.52 -2.07 -11.59
C PRO A 135 -6.11 -2.45 -10.24
N GLY A 136 -7.15 -3.25 -10.27
CA GLY A 136 -7.76 -3.76 -9.05
C GLY A 136 -8.52 -5.06 -9.30
N PRO A 137 -8.98 -5.72 -8.22
CA PRO A 137 -9.71 -6.97 -8.33
C PRO A 137 -11.20 -6.75 -8.61
N ASP A 138 -11.87 -7.86 -8.89
CA ASP A 138 -13.31 -7.94 -8.90
C ASP A 138 -13.84 -8.98 -7.90
N ARG A 139 -15.10 -9.35 -8.03
CA ARG A 139 -15.76 -10.32 -7.15
C ARG A 139 -15.13 -11.72 -7.19
N GLU A 140 -14.62 -12.17 -8.32
CA GLU A 140 -13.98 -13.47 -8.45
C GLU A 140 -12.77 -13.55 -7.49
N PHE A 141 -11.90 -12.56 -7.53
CA PHE A 141 -10.74 -12.49 -6.65
C PHE A 141 -11.14 -12.41 -5.16
N ALA A 142 -12.19 -11.63 -4.85
CA ALA A 142 -12.70 -11.52 -3.48
C ALA A 142 -13.18 -12.89 -2.93
N GLU A 143 -13.94 -13.65 -3.71
CA GLU A 143 -14.41 -14.98 -3.32
C GLU A 143 -13.25 -15.97 -3.16
N TRP A 144 -12.26 -15.93 -4.04
CA TRP A 144 -11.06 -16.72 -3.95
C TRP A 144 -10.25 -16.38 -2.67
N ALA A 145 -10.03 -15.11 -2.37
CA ALA A 145 -9.28 -14.68 -1.19
C ALA A 145 -9.97 -15.12 0.12
N LYS A 146 -11.31 -15.06 0.18
CA LYS A 146 -12.10 -15.62 1.30
C LYS A 146 -11.92 -17.13 1.42
N ALA A 147 -11.98 -17.87 0.31
CA ALA A 147 -11.80 -19.31 0.29
C ALA A 147 -10.38 -19.73 0.75
N LYS A 148 -9.36 -18.94 0.43
CA LYS A 148 -7.96 -19.10 0.88
C LYS A 148 -7.77 -18.65 2.34
N LYS A 149 -8.76 -18.01 2.96
CA LYS A 149 -8.67 -17.46 4.32
C LYS A 149 -7.43 -16.57 4.51
N ILE A 150 -7.15 -15.73 3.52
CA ILE A 150 -6.04 -14.77 3.57
C ILE A 150 -6.14 -13.96 4.88
N HIS A 151 -5.03 -13.73 5.58
CA HIS A 151 -5.02 -12.91 6.78
C HIS A 151 -5.23 -11.44 6.45
N TRP A 152 -4.39 -10.90 5.59
CA TRP A 152 -4.56 -9.56 5.04
C TRP A 152 -3.93 -9.44 3.66
N ILE A 153 -4.41 -8.47 2.88
CA ILE A 153 -3.96 -8.22 1.52
C ILE A 153 -3.21 -6.89 1.49
N GLY A 154 -1.98 -6.90 0.98
CA GLY A 154 -1.20 -5.69 0.71
C GLY A 154 -1.23 -5.33 -0.75
N VAL A 155 -1.29 -4.01 -1.07
CA VAL A 155 -1.23 -3.49 -2.44
C VAL A 155 -0.24 -2.34 -2.54
N ASP A 156 0.42 -2.21 -3.68
CA ASP A 156 1.43 -1.18 -3.97
C ASP A 156 0.84 0.06 -4.67
N CYS A 157 -0.43 0.32 -4.46
CA CYS A 157 -1.19 1.42 -5.05
C CYS A 157 -2.17 2.02 -4.04
N GLY A 158 -2.97 2.98 -4.46
CA GLY A 158 -3.81 3.80 -3.60
C GLY A 158 -4.96 3.10 -2.90
N SER A 159 -5.39 1.92 -3.36
CA SER A 159 -6.43 1.13 -2.71
C SER A 159 -6.37 -0.34 -3.08
N ALA A 160 -6.84 -1.21 -2.17
CA ALA A 160 -7.08 -2.63 -2.45
C ALA A 160 -8.32 -2.86 -3.33
N ASP A 161 -9.23 -1.91 -3.41
CA ASP A 161 -10.31 -1.92 -4.38
C ASP A 161 -9.84 -1.44 -5.76
N HIS A 162 -10.53 -1.87 -6.80
CA HIS A 162 -10.41 -1.22 -8.11
C HIS A 162 -10.94 0.21 -8.00
N PRO A 163 -10.19 1.27 -8.44
CA PRO A 163 -10.59 2.66 -8.21
C PRO A 163 -11.99 2.99 -8.77
N MET A 164 -12.34 2.40 -9.91
CA MET A 164 -13.66 2.58 -10.52
C MET A 164 -14.77 1.74 -9.85
N ASN A 165 -14.43 0.95 -8.84
CA ASN A 165 -15.39 0.33 -7.92
C ASN A 165 -15.45 1.07 -6.57
N THR A 166 -15.10 2.34 -6.55
CA THR A 166 -15.19 3.25 -5.41
C THR A 166 -15.95 4.51 -5.80
N ILE A 167 -16.18 5.40 -4.83
CA ILE A 167 -16.80 6.72 -5.07
C ILE A 167 -15.98 7.61 -6.02
N ILE A 168 -14.70 7.31 -6.22
CA ILE A 168 -13.84 8.01 -7.20
C ILE A 168 -14.48 8.02 -8.59
N ARG A 169 -15.18 6.96 -8.98
CA ARG A 169 -15.88 6.90 -10.26
C ARG A 169 -16.85 8.06 -10.47
N ASP A 170 -17.54 8.47 -9.41
CA ASP A 170 -18.51 9.57 -9.51
C ASP A 170 -17.83 10.95 -9.46
N TRP A 171 -16.70 11.04 -8.75
CA TRP A 171 -15.96 12.30 -8.63
C TRP A 171 -15.08 12.61 -9.82
N MET A 172 -14.67 11.58 -10.57
CA MET A 172 -13.74 11.69 -11.69
C MET A 172 -14.35 11.13 -13.00
N PRO A 173 -15.37 11.80 -13.55
CA PRO A 173 -16.12 11.29 -14.69
C PRO A 173 -15.30 11.10 -15.97
N ARG A 174 -14.20 11.86 -16.12
CA ARG A 174 -13.28 11.67 -17.24
C ARG A 174 -12.57 10.33 -17.13
N GLN A 175 -11.98 10.04 -15.98
CA GLN A 175 -11.29 8.78 -15.70
C GLN A 175 -12.25 7.59 -15.75
N ALA A 176 -13.50 7.78 -15.29
CA ALA A 176 -14.53 6.78 -15.42
C ALA A 176 -14.86 6.45 -16.89
N ALA A 177 -14.90 7.44 -17.78
CA ALA A 177 -15.09 7.23 -19.22
C ALA A 177 -13.89 6.52 -19.86
N GLU A 178 -12.65 6.90 -19.49
CA GLU A 178 -11.42 6.22 -19.94
C GLU A 178 -11.43 4.73 -19.49
N ALA A 179 -11.83 4.46 -18.27
CA ALA A 179 -11.96 3.09 -17.75
C ALA A 179 -13.07 2.31 -18.49
N ASP A 180 -14.21 2.92 -18.79
CA ASP A 180 -15.30 2.26 -19.54
C ASP A 180 -14.83 1.83 -20.95
N GLU A 181 -13.99 2.65 -21.61
CA GLU A 181 -13.35 2.27 -22.87
C GLU A 181 -12.43 1.05 -22.73
N VAL A 182 -11.61 1.01 -21.69
CA VAL A 182 -10.76 -0.16 -21.38
C VAL A 182 -11.60 -1.39 -21.15
N PHE A 183 -12.69 -1.28 -20.37
CA PHE A 183 -13.58 -2.39 -20.06
C PHE A 183 -14.28 -2.94 -21.32
N ARG A 184 -14.83 -2.07 -22.17
CA ARG A 184 -15.46 -2.47 -23.42
C ARG A 184 -14.47 -3.17 -24.36
N HIS A 185 -13.26 -2.61 -24.45
CA HIS A 185 -12.26 -3.16 -25.37
C HIS A 185 -11.67 -4.49 -24.87
N LYS A 186 -11.28 -4.55 -23.59
CA LYS A 186 -10.56 -5.70 -23.03
C LYS A 186 -11.49 -6.83 -22.56
N TYR A 187 -12.64 -6.47 -21.97
CA TYR A 187 -13.55 -7.43 -21.34
C TYR A 187 -14.90 -7.58 -22.07
N GLY A 188 -15.14 -6.81 -23.13
CA GLY A 188 -16.36 -6.90 -23.95
C GLY A 188 -17.64 -6.42 -23.27
N GLN A 189 -17.53 -5.72 -22.12
CA GLN A 189 -18.67 -5.23 -21.34
C GLN A 189 -18.38 -3.83 -20.78
N PRO A 190 -19.40 -2.99 -20.55
CA PRO A 190 -19.19 -1.69 -19.94
C PRO A 190 -18.79 -1.80 -18.47
N LEU A 191 -18.06 -0.79 -17.98
CA LEU A 191 -17.65 -0.68 -16.58
C LEU A 191 -18.81 -0.84 -15.58
N ALA A 192 -19.97 -0.22 -15.89
CA ALA A 192 -21.17 -0.26 -15.04
C ALA A 192 -21.82 -1.64 -14.91
N GLU A 193 -21.55 -2.55 -15.82
CA GLU A 193 -22.01 -3.94 -15.73
C GLU A 193 -21.08 -4.78 -14.84
N ARG A 194 -19.77 -4.45 -14.83
CA ARG A 194 -18.81 -5.14 -13.98
C ARG A 194 -18.87 -4.64 -12.55
N PHE A 195 -18.91 -3.34 -12.34
CA PHE A 195 -18.98 -2.68 -11.06
C PHE A 195 -20.29 -1.89 -10.92
N THR A 196 -21.29 -2.53 -10.35
CA THR A 196 -22.59 -1.91 -10.08
C THR A 196 -22.48 -0.97 -8.86
N PRO A 197 -23.24 0.15 -8.81
CA PRO A 197 -23.13 1.14 -7.72
C PRO A 197 -23.38 0.59 -6.32
N ASP A 198 -24.17 -0.48 -6.20
CA ASP A 198 -24.46 -1.15 -4.94
C ASP A 198 -23.28 -2.03 -4.41
N LYS A 199 -22.20 -2.10 -5.17
CA LYS A 199 -21.00 -2.91 -4.86
C LYS A 199 -19.74 -2.06 -4.68
N TYR A 200 -19.89 -0.76 -4.44
CA TYR A 200 -18.75 0.11 -4.18
C TYR A 200 -17.91 -0.39 -3.02
N GLN A 201 -16.59 -0.32 -3.20
CA GLN A 201 -15.59 -0.79 -2.24
C GLN A 201 -15.79 -2.26 -1.87
N LEU A 202 -15.93 -3.08 -2.92
CA LEU A 202 -16.16 -4.52 -2.83
C LEU A 202 -15.18 -5.21 -1.87
N MET A 203 -13.89 -4.88 -1.97
CA MET A 203 -12.87 -5.50 -1.14
C MET A 203 -13.05 -5.12 0.34
N HIS A 204 -13.35 -3.87 0.64
CA HIS A 204 -13.62 -3.43 2.01
C HIS A 204 -14.92 -4.06 2.56
N ILE A 205 -16.02 -3.93 1.83
CA ILE A 205 -17.34 -4.37 2.29
C ILE A 205 -17.42 -5.91 2.44
N GLU A 206 -16.79 -6.64 1.54
CA GLU A 206 -16.87 -8.11 1.54
C GLU A 206 -15.76 -8.78 2.36
N MET A 207 -14.58 -8.15 2.52
CA MET A 207 -13.45 -8.76 3.20
C MET A 207 -13.46 -8.54 4.70
N PHE A 208 -13.74 -7.32 5.17
CA PHE A 208 -13.63 -6.97 6.59
C PHE A 208 -14.56 -7.77 7.50
N PRO A 209 -15.83 -8.10 7.11
CA PRO A 209 -16.66 -9.00 7.89
C PRO A 209 -16.10 -10.44 8.03
N HIS A 210 -15.14 -10.81 7.20
CA HIS A 210 -14.43 -12.09 7.25
C HIS A 210 -13.06 -11.99 7.94
N GLY A 211 -12.72 -10.81 8.50
CA GLY A 211 -11.44 -10.58 9.16
C GLY A 211 -10.25 -10.45 8.19
N ILE A 212 -10.50 -10.28 6.89
CA ILE A 212 -9.46 -10.03 5.89
C ILE A 212 -9.37 -8.52 5.68
N ILE A 213 -8.29 -7.91 6.16
CA ILE A 213 -8.08 -6.46 6.09
C ILE A 213 -7.02 -6.10 5.04
N HIS A 214 -6.78 -4.79 4.82
CA HIS A 214 -5.90 -4.33 3.77
C HIS A 214 -4.72 -3.52 4.30
N ALA A 215 -3.54 -3.71 3.70
CA ALA A 215 -2.42 -2.79 3.77
C ALA A 215 -2.28 -2.09 2.41
N GLU A 216 -2.36 -0.77 2.38
CA GLU A 216 -2.37 0.02 1.15
C GLU A 216 -1.11 0.87 1.02
N CYS A 217 -0.82 1.31 -0.20
CA CYS A 217 0.34 2.14 -0.52
C CYS A 217 1.67 1.49 -0.09
N LEU A 218 1.84 0.19 -0.33
CA LEU A 218 3.13 -0.46 -0.19
C LEU A 218 4.11 0.01 -1.27
N GLY A 219 5.40 -0.21 -1.07
CA GLY A 219 6.45 0.19 -2.01
C GLY A 219 7.84 -0.14 -1.45
N GLY A 220 8.70 0.87 -1.31
CA GLY A 220 10.06 0.63 -0.84
C GLY A 220 10.82 -0.33 -1.76
N ASP A 221 11.31 -1.42 -1.21
CA ASP A 221 12.08 -2.44 -1.93
C ASP A 221 11.21 -3.62 -2.40
N ILE A 222 9.92 -3.43 -2.64
CA ILE A 222 8.96 -4.48 -3.02
C ILE A 222 9.37 -5.26 -4.28
N ASP A 223 9.98 -4.59 -5.27
CA ASP A 223 10.47 -5.23 -6.51
C ASP A 223 11.46 -6.36 -6.24
N LEU A 224 12.21 -6.29 -5.13
CA LEU A 224 13.16 -7.35 -4.77
C LEU A 224 12.46 -8.67 -4.45
N LEU A 225 11.21 -8.62 -4.04
CA LEU A 225 10.42 -9.78 -3.61
C LEU A 225 9.44 -10.30 -4.68
N ALA A 226 9.53 -9.80 -5.90
CA ALA A 226 8.67 -10.22 -7.01
C ALA A 226 8.59 -11.76 -7.14
N ASN A 227 7.37 -12.30 -7.09
CA ASN A 227 7.04 -13.73 -7.17
C ASN A 227 7.77 -14.60 -6.12
N ARG A 228 7.85 -14.13 -4.88
CA ARG A 228 8.50 -14.82 -3.78
C ARG A 228 7.58 -15.03 -2.59
N ARG A 229 7.89 -16.07 -1.83
CA ARG A 229 7.34 -16.30 -0.50
C ARG A 229 8.33 -15.80 0.55
N ALA A 230 7.83 -15.14 1.58
CA ALA A 230 8.61 -14.68 2.72
C ALA A 230 7.74 -14.65 3.99
N THR A 231 8.34 -14.48 5.14
CA THR A 231 7.60 -14.01 6.31
C THR A 231 7.40 -12.52 6.18
N ILE A 232 6.16 -12.06 6.25
CA ILE A 232 5.78 -10.66 6.05
C ILE A 232 5.18 -10.14 7.36
N GLY A 233 5.42 -8.89 7.68
CA GLY A 233 4.85 -8.26 8.87
C GLY A 233 4.49 -6.80 8.66
N PHE A 234 3.37 -6.39 9.24
CA PHE A 234 2.96 -4.99 9.34
C PHE A 234 3.01 -4.54 10.79
N PHE A 235 3.57 -3.36 11.09
CA PHE A 235 3.82 -2.85 12.43
C PHE A 235 3.15 -1.49 12.64
N PRO A 236 1.82 -1.46 12.87
CA PRO A 236 1.09 -0.25 13.21
C PRO A 236 1.32 0.12 14.69
N TRP A 237 0.90 1.31 15.09
CA TRP A 237 0.73 1.61 16.50
C TRP A 237 -0.33 0.69 17.12
N ARG A 238 -0.22 0.39 18.41
CA ARG A 238 -1.29 -0.27 19.16
C ARG A 238 -2.41 0.73 19.45
N PHE A 239 -3.18 1.06 18.41
CA PHE A 239 -4.11 2.17 18.39
C PHE A 239 -5.50 1.72 18.82
N VAL A 240 -5.89 2.05 20.07
CA VAL A 240 -7.24 1.80 20.60
C VAL A 240 -8.25 2.68 19.86
N ASP A 241 -9.38 2.10 19.48
CA ASP A 241 -10.40 2.70 18.62
C ASP A 241 -9.88 3.14 17.23
N GLY A 242 -8.68 2.68 16.85
CA GLY A 242 -8.11 2.94 15.53
C GLY A 242 -8.81 2.15 14.44
N GLU A 243 -9.43 2.86 13.49
CA GLU A 243 -10.04 2.25 12.30
C GLU A 243 -9.00 1.91 11.22
N SER A 244 -7.87 2.59 11.25
CA SER A 244 -6.71 2.39 10.39
C SER A 244 -5.46 2.95 11.09
N CYS A 245 -4.26 2.62 10.62
CA CYS A 245 -3.03 3.15 11.17
C CYS A 245 -1.87 3.09 10.17
N ILE A 246 -1.14 4.19 10.04
CA ILE A 246 0.15 4.19 9.34
C ILE A 246 1.13 3.26 10.06
N GLY A 247 2.01 2.60 9.31
CA GLY A 247 2.98 1.68 9.89
C GLY A 247 4.10 1.29 8.95
N ARG A 248 4.95 0.38 9.40
CA ARG A 248 6.01 -0.20 8.57
C ARG A 248 5.60 -1.61 8.15
N CYS A 249 5.64 -1.86 6.85
CA CYS A 249 5.53 -3.19 6.27
C CYS A 249 6.93 -3.70 5.92
N VAL A 250 7.25 -4.91 6.34
CA VAL A 250 8.56 -5.52 6.07
C VAL A 250 8.43 -6.99 5.73
N ALA A 251 9.37 -7.51 4.93
CA ALA A 251 9.57 -8.93 4.77
C ALA A 251 10.86 -9.36 5.49
N PHE A 252 10.82 -10.54 6.11
CA PHE A 252 11.94 -11.15 6.80
C PHE A 252 12.58 -12.18 5.87
N VAL A 253 13.88 -12.05 5.66
CA VAL A 253 14.68 -12.96 4.83
C VAL A 253 15.92 -13.43 5.61
N ASP A 254 16.56 -14.51 5.18
CA ASP A 254 17.83 -14.90 5.77
C ASP A 254 18.99 -14.02 5.27
N ASP A 255 20.18 -14.18 5.86
CA ASP A 255 21.32 -13.30 5.57
C ASP A 255 21.85 -13.53 4.14
N ASP A 256 21.87 -14.76 3.65
CA ASP A 256 22.37 -15.10 2.29
C ASP A 256 21.39 -14.61 1.22
N GLU A 257 20.09 -14.77 1.46
CA GLU A 257 19.05 -14.26 0.60
C GLU A 257 19.09 -12.74 0.53
N TYR A 258 19.28 -12.05 1.68
CA TYR A 258 19.40 -10.60 1.74
C TYR A 258 20.51 -10.06 0.86
N GLU A 259 21.72 -10.63 0.96
CA GLU A 259 22.85 -10.20 0.11
C GLU A 259 22.56 -10.37 -1.37
N THR A 260 21.89 -11.48 -1.74
CA THR A 260 21.48 -11.74 -3.12
C THR A 260 20.46 -10.71 -3.62
N LEU A 261 19.47 -10.38 -2.80
CA LEU A 261 18.45 -9.39 -3.14
C LEU A 261 19.03 -7.99 -3.24
N MET A 262 19.88 -7.59 -2.28
CA MET A 262 20.50 -6.27 -2.28
C MET A 262 21.49 -6.06 -3.42
N ALA A 263 22.13 -7.10 -3.93
CA ALA A 263 22.95 -7.01 -5.13
C ALA A 263 22.11 -6.61 -6.38
N ARG A 264 20.83 -6.98 -6.42
CA ARG A 264 19.88 -6.59 -7.48
C ARG A 264 19.33 -5.16 -7.30
N LYS A 265 19.36 -4.61 -6.09
CA LYS A 265 18.79 -3.28 -5.82
C LYS A 265 19.41 -2.17 -6.69
N ALA A 266 20.70 -2.29 -7.01
CA ALA A 266 21.38 -1.32 -7.87
C ALA A 266 20.84 -1.28 -9.32
N GLU A 267 20.14 -2.33 -9.75
CA GLU A 267 19.54 -2.45 -11.08
C GLU A 267 18.11 -1.90 -11.13
N LEU A 268 17.50 -1.66 -9.96
CA LEU A 268 16.11 -1.17 -9.83
C LEU A 268 16.05 0.36 -9.90
N PRO A 269 14.89 0.92 -10.26
CA PRO A 269 14.64 2.36 -10.19
C PRO A 269 14.92 2.90 -8.78
N GLN A 270 15.67 3.97 -8.69
CA GLN A 270 15.96 4.61 -7.40
C GLN A 270 14.90 5.65 -7.07
N THR A 271 14.49 5.73 -5.81
CA THR A 271 13.57 6.77 -5.33
C THR A 271 14.18 8.16 -5.43
N ARG A 272 13.35 9.20 -5.46
CA ARG A 272 13.79 10.61 -5.47
C ARG A 272 14.63 11.01 -4.26
N PHE A 273 14.50 10.27 -3.17
CA PHE A 273 15.13 10.58 -1.88
C PHE A 273 16.30 9.63 -1.54
N GLY A 274 16.61 8.69 -2.45
CA GLY A 274 17.60 7.64 -2.15
C GLY A 274 17.20 6.88 -0.87
N ASP A 275 18.16 6.58 -0.02
CA ASP A 275 17.91 5.89 1.26
C ASP A 275 17.31 6.79 2.36
N CYS A 276 16.66 7.90 2.03
CA CYS A 276 16.12 8.91 2.97
C CYS A 276 17.16 9.52 3.94
N TYR A 277 18.35 8.96 3.97
CA TYR A 277 19.49 9.47 4.72
C TYR A 277 20.49 10.06 3.73
N ASP A 278 20.43 11.38 3.56
CA ASP A 278 21.41 12.14 2.79
C ASP A 278 22.48 12.70 3.74
N PRO A 279 23.72 12.16 3.72
CA PRO A 279 24.80 12.65 4.57
C PRO A 279 25.11 14.14 4.34
N GLU A 280 24.97 14.63 3.10
CA GLU A 280 25.20 16.03 2.79
C GLU A 280 24.12 16.93 3.40
N HIS A 281 22.85 16.45 3.37
CA HIS A 281 21.76 17.14 4.04
C HIS A 281 21.98 17.22 5.55
N VAL A 282 22.35 16.11 6.19
CA VAL A 282 22.65 16.06 7.62
C VAL A 282 23.83 16.97 7.97
N GLU A 283 24.88 16.96 7.16
CA GLU A 283 26.04 17.84 7.37
C GLU A 283 25.67 19.31 7.19
N ARG A 284 24.83 19.65 6.20
CA ARG A 284 24.31 20.99 5.99
C ARG A 284 23.51 21.50 7.19
N ILE A 285 22.60 20.66 7.72
CA ILE A 285 21.83 20.98 8.93
C ILE A 285 22.75 21.16 10.13
N ASN A 286 23.72 20.27 10.32
CA ASN A 286 24.72 20.39 11.39
C ASN A 286 25.56 21.68 11.28
N ARG A 287 25.92 22.09 10.09
CA ARG A 287 26.64 23.37 9.86
C ARG A 287 25.78 24.58 10.22
N LEU A 288 24.49 24.55 9.88
CA LEU A 288 23.53 25.61 10.22
C LEU A 288 23.30 25.73 11.73
N THR A 289 23.28 24.61 12.45
CA THR A 289 23.08 24.58 13.91
C THR A 289 24.33 24.91 14.72
N LYS A 290 25.53 24.67 14.17
CA LYS A 290 26.79 25.05 14.81
C LYS A 290 27.11 26.54 14.80
N ARG A 291 26.35 27.34 14.04
CA ARG A 291 26.52 28.80 13.96
C ARG A 291 25.67 29.59 14.96
N LEU A 292 24.93 28.89 15.81
CA LEU A 292 24.11 29.41 16.89
C LEU A 292 24.66 29.07 18.25
#